data_e6f0e0995843001cec79069d51e2bca7
#
_entry.id   e6f0e0995843001cec79069d51e2bca7
#
_cell.length_a   1.000
_cell.length_b   1.000
_cell.length_c   1.000
_cell.angle_alpha   90.00
_cell.angle_beta   90.00
_cell.angle_gamma   90.00
#
_symmetry.space_group_name_H-M   'P 1'
#
loop_
_entity.id
_entity.type
_entity.pdbx_description
1 polymer ?
#
loop_
_entity_poly.entity_id
_entity_poly.type
_entity_poly.pdbx_seq_one_letter_code
_entity_poly.pdbx_strand_id
1 'polypeptide(L)'
;MLPFRKVMRFWFGLKALGLLFSIVSFLVSVSRGLIHVNRTHLIATVLGAVALDVSAAIAWWMLKKGKAYGRTWAIIASTSALVPSSLFLILNPGHYPVAIFMGGILGLAGLVAFTARDSAIEVSDAAARKKVRIAGDGTSKLKDYLAQGVSMGIIWMAFQLWNQWAVARGLARPGLIFYLVQLNLAVLLTTLFHELGHFAAGWACGKMLRVLQVGPFRWAVRNGEWKFEFQLRKFYGGGVAMVAPDLHNMRSRQVFLLMGGPVASLVMGLIFSAATLTANGHVWQPYWSLLSTLATLSIAGFVVNLIPLKPESQYSDGAQIYQILTNGPWARVHLAFAMVTTSAVAPIRPRDFDMNVINQAADFVRHGERGLLLRLVACKHYIDKNRIPEAVANMQAAAELFEECKFEKPQDICAEFVFVNALYKRDLAAAELWWQRIEALGKIDLNADYWRAKTALLWLSEERAEAFDAWERGNALAQKLPSAGAYDFTRSGFAKLRKALDAPTRTVPPSLATVFELLEMRVPVEV
;
A
#
# COMPACT_ATOMS: atom_id res chain seq x y z
N MET A 1 11.21 11.89 -3.94
CA MET A 1 12.66 11.57 -3.77
C MET A 1 12.98 10.62 -2.61
N LEU A 2 12.28 10.70 -1.47
CA LEU A 2 12.46 9.79 -0.31
C LEU A 2 12.42 8.27 -0.63
N PRO A 3 11.46 7.75 -1.43
CA PRO A 3 11.44 6.31 -1.73
C PRO A 3 12.64 5.86 -2.55
N PHE A 4 13.11 6.69 -3.47
CA PHE A 4 14.26 6.35 -4.34
C PHE A 4 15.58 6.28 -3.57
N ARG A 5 15.82 7.17 -2.59
CA ARG A 5 16.99 7.08 -1.70
C ARG A 5 17.01 5.79 -0.87
N LYS A 6 15.85 5.25 -0.51
CA LYS A 6 15.77 3.93 0.16
C LYS A 6 16.17 2.80 -0.77
N VAL A 7 15.75 2.83 -2.04
CA VAL A 7 16.16 1.88 -3.07
C VAL A 7 17.67 1.94 -3.28
N MET A 8 18.24 3.13 -3.40
CA MET A 8 19.69 3.31 -3.55
C MET A 8 20.48 2.82 -2.32
N ARG A 9 19.96 3.05 -1.11
CA ARG A 9 20.58 2.50 0.13
C ARG A 9 20.57 0.97 0.12
N PHE A 10 19.48 0.37 -0.34
CA PHE A 10 19.37 -1.07 -0.50
C PHE A 10 20.35 -1.60 -1.55
N TRP A 11 20.44 -0.94 -2.72
CA TRP A 11 21.40 -1.30 -3.77
C TRP A 11 22.85 -1.24 -3.29
N PHE A 12 23.25 -0.19 -2.55
CA PHE A 12 24.57 -0.13 -1.93
C PHE A 12 24.83 -1.27 -0.94
N GLY A 13 23.81 -1.69 -0.19
CA GLY A 13 23.89 -2.85 0.70
C GLY A 13 24.09 -4.16 -0.06
N LEU A 14 23.38 -4.34 -1.18
CA LEU A 14 23.51 -5.50 -2.08
C LEU A 14 24.91 -5.56 -2.72
N LYS A 15 25.43 -4.43 -3.18
CA LYS A 15 26.79 -4.31 -3.70
C LYS A 15 27.83 -4.68 -2.65
N ALA A 16 27.65 -4.22 -1.42
CA ALA A 16 28.54 -4.55 -0.30
C ALA A 16 28.54 -6.05 0.04
N LEU A 17 27.39 -6.73 -0.09
CA LEU A 17 27.27 -8.18 0.09
C LEU A 17 27.81 -8.97 -1.12
N GLY A 18 27.66 -8.41 -2.33
CA GLY A 18 28.13 -9.00 -3.57
C GLY A 18 29.65 -9.05 -3.72
N LEU A 19 30.38 -8.23 -2.97
CA LEU A 19 31.84 -8.14 -3.05
C LEU A 19 32.52 -9.50 -2.86
N LEU A 20 32.14 -10.21 -1.80
CA LEU A 20 32.72 -11.52 -1.47
C LEU A 20 32.44 -12.55 -2.56
N PHE A 21 31.20 -12.56 -3.04
CA PHE A 21 30.74 -13.49 -4.09
C PHE A 21 31.42 -13.19 -5.43
N SER A 22 31.58 -11.92 -5.79
CA SER A 22 32.25 -11.50 -7.03
C SER A 22 33.72 -11.88 -7.02
N ILE A 23 34.44 -11.70 -5.90
CA ILE A 23 35.85 -12.09 -5.75
C ILE A 23 36.00 -13.61 -5.85
N VAL A 24 35.19 -14.38 -5.13
CA VAL A 24 35.25 -15.84 -5.14
C VAL A 24 34.91 -16.38 -6.52
N SER A 25 33.85 -15.91 -7.16
CA SER A 25 33.46 -16.32 -8.52
C SER A 25 34.54 -16.01 -9.55
N PHE A 26 35.16 -14.85 -9.43
CA PHE A 26 36.26 -14.44 -10.28
C PHE A 26 37.51 -15.34 -10.10
N LEU A 27 37.93 -15.58 -8.86
CA LEU A 27 39.05 -16.45 -8.55
C LEU A 27 38.85 -17.89 -9.08
N VAL A 28 37.62 -18.42 -8.92
CA VAL A 28 37.25 -19.72 -9.44
C VAL A 28 37.29 -19.76 -10.98
N SER A 29 36.83 -18.67 -11.63
CA SER A 29 36.85 -18.59 -13.10
C SER A 29 38.26 -18.50 -13.67
N VAL A 30 39.14 -17.78 -12.98
CA VAL A 30 40.58 -17.70 -13.33
C VAL A 30 41.27 -19.05 -13.10
N SER A 31 41.03 -19.69 -11.94
CA SER A 31 41.64 -20.97 -11.57
C SER A 31 41.22 -22.10 -12.51
N ARG A 32 40.01 -22.03 -13.09
CA ARG A 32 39.48 -22.99 -14.06
C ARG A 32 39.85 -22.69 -15.51
N GLY A 33 40.68 -21.67 -15.77
CA GLY A 33 41.07 -21.27 -17.14
C GLY A 33 39.91 -20.76 -18.01
N LEU A 34 38.76 -20.46 -17.41
CA LEU A 34 37.57 -19.98 -18.13
C LEU A 34 37.73 -18.54 -18.62
N ILE A 35 38.71 -17.80 -18.10
CA ILE A 35 39.01 -16.42 -18.46
C ILE A 35 40.50 -16.30 -18.73
N HIS A 36 40.87 -16.15 -20.00
CA HIS A 36 42.23 -15.73 -20.40
C HIS A 36 42.31 -14.21 -20.32
N VAL A 37 42.87 -13.66 -19.26
CA VAL A 37 42.99 -12.22 -19.05
C VAL A 37 44.45 -11.82 -19.01
N ASN A 38 44.78 -10.76 -19.75
CA ASN A 38 46.08 -10.09 -19.63
C ASN A 38 46.23 -9.55 -18.20
N ARG A 39 47.40 -9.75 -17.55
CA ARG A 39 47.63 -9.39 -16.13
C ARG A 39 47.28 -7.94 -15.80
N THR A 40 47.55 -7.01 -16.72
CA THR A 40 47.24 -5.57 -16.52
C THR A 40 45.72 -5.30 -16.51
N HIS A 41 44.95 -5.90 -17.40
CA HIS A 41 43.50 -5.80 -17.41
C HIS A 41 42.85 -6.48 -16.21
N LEU A 42 43.45 -7.57 -15.74
CA LEU A 42 43.01 -8.28 -14.54
C LEU A 42 43.11 -7.40 -13.32
N ILE A 43 44.30 -6.81 -13.09
CA ILE A 43 44.55 -5.94 -11.93
C ILE A 43 43.63 -4.72 -11.96
N ALA A 44 43.48 -4.06 -13.10
CA ALA A 44 42.61 -2.90 -13.26
C ALA A 44 41.12 -3.23 -12.99
N THR A 45 40.66 -4.38 -13.48
CA THR A 45 39.26 -4.83 -13.28
C THR A 45 38.99 -5.17 -11.81
N VAL A 46 39.92 -5.88 -11.15
CA VAL A 46 39.81 -6.22 -9.72
C VAL A 46 39.85 -4.99 -8.84
N LEU A 47 40.81 -4.09 -9.07
CA LEU A 47 40.93 -2.85 -8.30
C LEU A 47 39.71 -1.96 -8.49
N GLY A 48 39.18 -1.85 -9.72
CA GLY A 48 37.96 -1.10 -10.01
C GLY A 48 36.71 -1.68 -9.32
N ALA A 49 36.55 -2.99 -9.36
CA ALA A 49 35.45 -3.68 -8.68
C ALA A 49 35.52 -3.52 -7.15
N VAL A 50 36.71 -3.72 -6.58
CA VAL A 50 36.95 -3.53 -5.13
C VAL A 50 36.66 -2.09 -4.71
N ALA A 51 37.17 -1.10 -5.44
CA ALA A 51 36.94 0.31 -5.15
C ALA A 51 35.44 0.66 -5.20
N LEU A 52 34.73 0.13 -6.18
CA LEU A 52 33.28 0.30 -6.34
C LEU A 52 32.52 -0.29 -5.15
N ASP A 53 32.82 -1.51 -4.77
CA ASP A 53 32.10 -2.23 -3.73
C ASP A 53 32.44 -1.70 -2.33
N VAL A 54 33.68 -1.28 -2.11
CA VAL A 54 34.08 -0.60 -0.87
C VAL A 54 33.41 0.75 -0.72
N SER A 55 33.35 1.56 -1.80
CA SER A 55 32.62 2.84 -1.77
C SER A 55 31.14 2.67 -1.50
N ALA A 56 30.52 1.63 -2.07
CA ALA A 56 29.12 1.27 -1.83
C ALA A 56 28.88 0.81 -0.38
N ALA A 57 29.79 0.02 0.19
CA ALA A 57 29.72 -0.42 1.59
C ALA A 57 29.81 0.77 2.57
N ILE A 58 30.74 1.69 2.32
CA ILE A 58 30.88 2.91 3.11
C ILE A 58 29.62 3.79 2.98
N ALA A 59 29.11 3.99 1.76
CA ALA A 59 27.88 4.74 1.51
C ALA A 59 26.69 4.14 2.26
N TRP A 60 26.53 2.81 2.18
CA TRP A 60 25.47 2.11 2.88
C TRP A 60 25.54 2.29 4.39
N TRP A 61 26.73 2.11 4.97
CA TRP A 61 26.94 2.24 6.41
C TRP A 61 26.70 3.68 6.90
N MET A 62 27.26 4.67 6.19
CA MET A 62 27.09 6.09 6.51
C MET A 62 25.63 6.54 6.42
N LEU A 63 24.93 6.16 5.35
CA LEU A 63 23.50 6.46 5.16
C LEU A 63 22.63 5.78 6.21
N LYS A 64 22.96 4.53 6.60
CA LYS A 64 22.24 3.79 7.63
C LYS A 64 22.38 4.47 9.01
N LYS A 65 23.56 5.01 9.31
CA LYS A 65 23.86 5.69 10.58
C LYS A 65 23.48 7.18 10.60
N GLY A 66 22.95 7.73 9.49
CA GLY A 66 22.60 9.15 9.40
C GLY A 66 23.78 10.10 9.49
N LYS A 67 24.99 9.64 9.12
CA LYS A 67 26.21 10.46 9.19
C LYS A 67 26.23 11.53 8.09
N ALA A 68 26.76 12.72 8.41
CA ALA A 68 26.80 13.88 7.51
C ALA A 68 27.45 13.58 6.14
N TYR A 69 28.50 12.77 6.11
CA TYR A 69 29.19 12.40 4.87
C TYR A 69 28.54 11.27 4.08
N GLY A 70 27.42 10.72 4.55
CA GLY A 70 26.72 9.63 3.84
C GLY A 70 26.29 10.00 2.42
N ARG A 71 25.92 11.26 2.21
CA ARG A 71 25.58 11.81 0.88
C ARG A 71 26.79 11.84 -0.05
N THR A 72 27.92 12.32 0.42
CA THR A 72 29.18 12.38 -0.34
C THR A 72 29.60 10.98 -0.78
N TRP A 73 29.59 10.01 0.12
CA TRP A 73 29.91 8.63 -0.21
C TRP A 73 28.92 7.97 -1.16
N ALA A 74 27.63 8.33 -1.07
CA ALA A 74 26.63 7.86 -2.03
C ALA A 74 26.85 8.42 -3.44
N ILE A 75 27.29 9.68 -3.55
CA ILE A 75 27.69 10.29 -4.83
C ILE A 75 28.93 9.58 -5.38
N ILE A 76 29.96 9.36 -4.56
CA ILE A 76 31.18 8.65 -4.96
C ILE A 76 30.82 7.24 -5.47
N ALA A 77 30.04 6.47 -4.72
CA ALA A 77 29.63 5.11 -5.11
C ALA A 77 28.80 5.10 -6.40
N SER A 78 27.95 6.10 -6.59
CA SER A 78 27.13 6.24 -7.80
C SER A 78 27.98 6.59 -9.03
N THR A 79 28.94 7.50 -8.88
CA THR A 79 29.89 7.87 -9.95
C THR A 79 30.81 6.70 -10.28
N SER A 80 31.30 5.98 -9.28
CA SER A 80 32.15 4.79 -9.45
C SER A 80 31.41 3.66 -10.17
N ALA A 81 30.08 3.58 -10.08
CA ALA A 81 29.29 2.62 -10.84
C ALA A 81 29.02 3.08 -12.27
N LEU A 82 28.74 4.37 -12.48
CA LEU A 82 28.39 4.94 -13.77
C LEU A 82 29.58 4.95 -14.75
N VAL A 83 30.74 5.43 -14.32
CA VAL A 83 31.90 5.64 -15.20
C VAL A 83 32.42 4.34 -15.83
N PRO A 84 32.72 3.26 -15.07
CA PRO A 84 33.15 2.00 -15.64
C PRO A 84 32.10 1.34 -16.52
N SER A 85 30.80 1.45 -16.13
CA SER A 85 29.71 0.88 -16.92
C SER A 85 29.56 1.59 -18.26
N SER A 86 29.69 2.91 -18.30
CA SER A 86 29.62 3.69 -19.54
C SER A 86 30.81 3.41 -20.45
N LEU A 87 32.03 3.36 -19.88
CA LEU A 87 33.24 3.00 -20.63
C LEU A 87 33.17 1.59 -21.22
N PHE A 88 32.70 0.61 -20.45
CA PHE A 88 32.56 -0.74 -20.94
C PHE A 88 31.58 -0.82 -22.12
N LEU A 89 30.46 -0.13 -22.07
CA LEU A 89 29.46 -0.09 -23.14
C LEU A 89 29.99 0.58 -24.42
N ILE A 90 30.84 1.63 -24.25
CA ILE A 90 31.47 2.31 -25.40
C ILE A 90 32.53 1.44 -26.06
N LEU A 91 33.36 0.76 -25.24
CA LEU A 91 34.49 -0.03 -25.73
C LEU A 91 34.10 -1.40 -26.26
N ASN A 92 32.93 -1.91 -25.89
CA ASN A 92 32.43 -3.24 -26.30
C ASN A 92 31.03 -3.14 -26.91
N PRO A 93 30.86 -2.49 -28.05
CA PRO A 93 29.57 -2.40 -28.73
C PRO A 93 29.12 -3.83 -29.13
N GLY A 94 27.92 -4.21 -28.71
CA GLY A 94 27.34 -5.54 -28.94
C GLY A 94 27.47 -6.55 -27.79
N HIS A 95 28.28 -6.25 -26.75
CA HIS A 95 28.35 -7.05 -25.53
C HIS A 95 27.71 -6.25 -24.38
N TYR A 96 26.47 -6.58 -24.04
CA TYR A 96 25.73 -5.89 -22.98
C TYR A 96 25.47 -6.81 -21.78
N PRO A 97 26.44 -7.02 -20.87
CA PRO A 97 26.16 -7.71 -19.62
C PRO A 97 25.12 -6.89 -18.82
N VAL A 98 23.97 -7.48 -18.59
CA VAL A 98 22.85 -6.82 -17.87
C VAL A 98 23.30 -6.19 -16.54
N ALA A 99 24.23 -6.85 -15.85
CA ALA A 99 24.78 -6.35 -14.59
C ALA A 99 25.53 -5.01 -14.73
N ILE A 100 26.30 -4.84 -15.80
CA ILE A 100 27.06 -3.60 -16.08
C ILE A 100 26.11 -2.48 -16.45
N PHE A 101 25.12 -2.80 -17.28
CA PHE A 101 24.11 -1.84 -17.69
C PHE A 101 23.21 -1.38 -16.53
N MET A 102 22.72 -2.32 -15.69
CA MET A 102 21.98 -1.99 -14.48
C MET A 102 22.83 -1.18 -13.48
N GLY A 103 24.13 -1.48 -13.40
CA GLY A 103 25.10 -0.69 -12.63
C GLY A 103 25.15 0.77 -13.12
N GLY A 104 25.20 0.98 -14.43
CA GLY A 104 25.19 2.31 -15.04
C GLY A 104 23.91 3.09 -14.77
N ILE A 105 22.74 2.48 -14.99
CA ILE A 105 21.43 3.12 -14.71
C ILE A 105 21.30 3.46 -13.22
N LEU A 106 21.61 2.53 -12.34
CA LEU A 106 21.53 2.76 -10.89
C LEU A 106 22.56 3.80 -10.44
N GLY A 107 23.75 3.82 -11.06
CA GLY A 107 24.74 4.85 -10.82
C GLY A 107 24.23 6.24 -11.22
N LEU A 108 23.66 6.39 -12.42
CA LEU A 108 23.07 7.65 -12.89
C LEU A 108 21.90 8.08 -11.99
N ALA A 109 21.00 7.16 -11.71
CA ALA A 109 19.85 7.41 -10.87
C ALA A 109 20.25 7.80 -9.43
N GLY A 110 21.29 7.16 -8.88
CA GLY A 110 21.87 7.54 -7.58
C GLY A 110 22.53 8.92 -7.61
N LEU A 111 23.28 9.22 -8.65
CA LEU A 111 23.87 10.54 -8.83
C LEU A 111 22.80 11.64 -8.83
N VAL A 112 21.75 11.49 -9.62
CA VAL A 112 20.61 12.42 -9.66
C VAL A 112 19.93 12.54 -8.28
N ALA A 113 19.69 11.42 -7.59
CA ALA A 113 19.01 11.42 -6.29
C ALA A 113 19.80 12.11 -5.18
N PHE A 114 21.13 11.99 -5.19
CA PHE A 114 21.99 12.54 -4.14
C PHE A 114 22.61 13.90 -4.49
N THR A 115 22.66 14.31 -5.76
CA THR A 115 23.09 15.65 -6.17
C THR A 115 21.93 16.67 -6.12
N ALA A 116 20.68 16.25 -6.31
CA ALA A 116 19.54 17.15 -6.21
C ALA A 116 19.53 17.87 -4.84
N ARG A 117 19.50 19.20 -4.85
CA ARG A 117 19.41 20.04 -3.66
C ARG A 117 18.06 19.79 -2.99
N ASP A 118 18.05 19.22 -1.78
CA ASP A 118 16.88 19.24 -0.94
C ASP A 118 16.73 20.64 -0.36
N SER A 119 15.59 21.27 -0.64
CA SER A 119 15.15 22.43 0.12
C SER A 119 15.06 22.03 1.60
N ALA A 120 15.54 22.91 2.47
CA ALA A 120 15.89 22.72 3.89
C ALA A 120 14.78 22.28 4.87
N ILE A 121 13.76 21.53 4.41
CA ILE A 121 12.60 21.12 5.24
C ILE A 121 12.80 19.77 5.95
N GLU A 122 13.87 19.02 5.68
CA GLU A 122 13.98 17.63 6.15
C GLU A 122 14.67 17.40 7.50
N VAL A 123 15.21 18.41 8.16
CA VAL A 123 15.97 18.19 9.42
C VAL A 123 15.08 18.10 10.66
N SER A 124 13.87 18.68 10.64
CA SER A 124 12.99 18.68 11.83
C SER A 124 12.11 17.43 11.98
N ASP A 125 11.84 16.69 10.88
CA ASP A 125 10.87 15.59 10.86
C ASP A 125 11.45 14.21 11.22
N ALA A 126 12.77 14.05 11.27
CA ALA A 126 13.40 12.76 11.57
C ALA A 126 13.26 12.35 13.05
N ALA A 127 13.16 13.31 13.96
CA ALA A 127 13.00 13.05 15.38
C ALA A 127 11.56 12.72 15.80
N ALA A 128 10.56 13.19 15.02
CA ALA A 128 9.14 13.02 15.35
C ALA A 128 8.52 11.72 14.81
N ARG A 129 9.21 10.99 13.92
CA ARG A 129 8.69 9.72 13.35
C ARG A 129 9.20 8.50 14.10
N LYS A 130 8.90 8.38 15.38
CA LYS A 130 8.87 7.06 16.01
C LYS A 130 7.66 6.33 15.38
N LYS A 131 7.89 5.56 14.30
CA LYS A 131 6.84 4.66 13.78
C LYS A 131 6.39 3.78 14.94
N VAL A 132 5.15 3.99 15.38
CA VAL A 132 4.49 3.06 16.31
C VAL A 132 4.47 1.72 15.59
N ARG A 133 5.34 0.81 16.02
CA ARG A 133 5.35 -0.58 15.52
C ARG A 133 4.12 -1.25 16.11
N ILE A 134 3.27 -1.78 15.27
CA ILE A 134 2.21 -2.69 15.70
C ILE A 134 2.90 -3.86 16.40
N ALA A 135 2.65 -4.01 17.70
CA ALA A 135 3.21 -5.10 18.49
C ALA A 135 2.78 -6.43 17.85
N GLY A 136 3.71 -7.32 17.54
CA GLY A 136 3.44 -8.60 16.88
C GLY A 136 3.86 -8.67 15.40
N ASP A 137 4.30 -7.60 14.78
CA ASP A 137 4.73 -7.55 13.38
C ASP A 137 6.23 -7.90 13.24
N GLY A 138 6.64 -8.96 13.93
CA GLY A 138 8.03 -9.37 14.12
C GLY A 138 8.65 -10.14 12.96
N THR A 139 8.44 -9.74 11.70
CA THR A 139 9.34 -10.16 10.63
C THR A 139 10.64 -9.37 10.77
N SER A 140 11.75 -10.06 11.00
CA SER A 140 13.04 -9.39 11.05
C SER A 140 13.30 -8.81 9.67
N LYS A 141 13.72 -7.53 9.59
CA LYS A 141 14.11 -6.88 8.33
C LYS A 141 15.13 -7.72 7.55
N LEU A 142 15.91 -8.52 8.24
CA LEU A 142 16.87 -9.46 7.66
C LEU A 142 16.16 -10.54 6.81
N LYS A 143 15.04 -11.11 7.27
CA LYS A 143 14.28 -12.11 6.50
C LYS A 143 13.71 -11.51 5.21
N ASP A 144 13.22 -10.27 5.27
CA ASP A 144 12.69 -9.58 4.08
C ASP A 144 13.81 -9.29 3.07
N TYR A 145 14.98 -8.85 3.54
CA TYR A 145 16.14 -8.62 2.67
C TYR A 145 16.69 -9.92 2.07
N LEU A 146 16.77 -11.00 2.86
CA LEU A 146 17.19 -12.31 2.36
C LEU A 146 16.23 -12.85 1.30
N ALA A 147 14.93 -12.73 1.53
CA ALA A 147 13.93 -13.17 0.58
C ALA A 147 13.95 -12.36 -0.72
N GLN A 148 14.13 -11.03 -0.64
CA GLN A 148 14.32 -10.19 -1.82
C GLN A 148 15.61 -10.54 -2.57
N GLY A 149 16.71 -10.76 -1.86
CA GLY A 149 17.98 -11.19 -2.45
C GLY A 149 17.87 -12.54 -3.16
N VAL A 150 17.22 -13.51 -2.54
CA VAL A 150 16.96 -14.83 -3.14
C VAL A 150 16.07 -14.69 -4.39
N SER A 151 15.01 -13.89 -4.33
CA SER A 151 14.13 -13.64 -5.46
C SER A 151 14.86 -13.01 -6.65
N MET A 152 15.69 -12.00 -6.40
CA MET A 152 16.52 -11.38 -7.42
C MET A 152 17.56 -12.35 -8.00
N GLY A 153 18.13 -13.20 -7.15
CA GLY A 153 19.05 -14.27 -7.58
C GLY A 153 18.39 -15.29 -8.50
N ILE A 154 17.17 -15.71 -8.18
CA ILE A 154 16.38 -16.63 -9.02
C ILE A 154 16.08 -16.00 -10.39
N ILE A 155 15.62 -14.74 -10.40
CA ILE A 155 15.35 -14.00 -11.64
C ILE A 155 16.62 -13.90 -12.49
N TRP A 156 17.72 -13.49 -11.88
CA TRP A 156 19.00 -13.38 -12.57
C TRP A 156 19.47 -14.73 -13.16
N MET A 157 19.39 -15.80 -12.37
CA MET A 157 19.78 -17.15 -12.82
C MET A 157 18.91 -17.63 -13.99
N ALA A 158 17.60 -17.39 -13.93
CA ALA A 158 16.70 -17.73 -15.03
C ALA A 158 17.04 -16.95 -16.31
N PHE A 159 17.36 -15.65 -16.21
CA PHE A 159 17.84 -14.88 -17.36
C PHE A 159 19.14 -15.43 -17.94
N GLN A 160 20.08 -15.87 -17.10
CA GLN A 160 21.33 -16.48 -17.57
C GLN A 160 21.08 -17.81 -18.32
N LEU A 161 20.19 -18.66 -17.80
CA LEU A 161 19.82 -19.91 -18.44
C LEU A 161 19.19 -19.66 -19.82
N TRP A 162 18.28 -18.71 -19.93
CA TRP A 162 17.70 -18.35 -21.24
C TRP A 162 18.74 -17.78 -22.21
N ASN A 163 19.66 -16.94 -21.72
CA ASN A 163 20.75 -16.43 -22.55
C ASN A 163 21.67 -17.54 -23.06
N GLN A 164 22.05 -18.49 -22.21
CA GLN A 164 22.86 -19.64 -22.63
C GLN A 164 22.13 -20.50 -23.66
N TRP A 165 20.85 -20.77 -23.42
CA TRP A 165 19.99 -21.50 -24.35
C TRP A 165 19.90 -20.80 -25.73
N ALA A 166 19.72 -19.48 -25.73
CA ALA A 166 19.62 -18.67 -26.94
C ALA A 166 20.94 -18.67 -27.74
N VAL A 167 22.08 -18.51 -27.05
CA VAL A 167 23.41 -18.58 -27.67
C VAL A 167 23.66 -19.96 -28.31
N ALA A 168 23.34 -21.05 -27.59
CA ALA A 168 23.48 -22.40 -28.08
C ALA A 168 22.66 -22.68 -29.36
N ARG A 169 21.63 -21.89 -29.63
CA ARG A 169 20.74 -21.98 -30.80
C ARG A 169 20.96 -20.89 -31.84
N GLY A 170 22.00 -20.09 -31.70
CA GLY A 170 22.34 -19.04 -32.66
C GLY A 170 21.28 -17.91 -32.73
N LEU A 171 20.44 -17.75 -31.70
CA LEU A 171 19.42 -16.71 -31.69
C LEU A 171 20.06 -15.33 -31.48
N ALA A 172 19.69 -14.37 -32.32
CA ALA A 172 20.17 -12.99 -32.22
C ALA A 172 19.72 -12.32 -30.94
N ARG A 173 20.62 -11.61 -30.29
CA ARG A 173 20.28 -10.80 -29.12
C ARG A 173 19.65 -9.46 -29.55
N PRO A 174 18.59 -9.02 -28.90
CA PRO A 174 18.00 -7.70 -29.19
C PRO A 174 18.97 -6.58 -28.82
N GLY A 175 18.95 -5.50 -29.56
CA GLY A 175 19.66 -4.28 -29.19
C GLY A 175 19.16 -3.73 -27.83
N LEU A 176 20.03 -2.99 -27.15
CA LEU A 176 19.80 -2.53 -25.78
C LEU A 176 18.48 -1.76 -25.59
N ILE A 177 18.21 -0.79 -26.45
CA ILE A 177 16.98 0.03 -26.37
C ILE A 177 15.74 -0.85 -26.51
N PHE A 178 15.78 -1.76 -27.49
CA PHE A 178 14.68 -2.69 -27.72
C PHE A 178 14.46 -3.64 -26.54
N TYR A 179 15.55 -4.13 -25.93
CA TYR A 179 15.47 -4.96 -24.73
C TYR A 179 14.84 -4.22 -23.54
N LEU A 180 15.17 -2.93 -23.34
CA LEU A 180 14.55 -2.11 -22.30
C LEU A 180 13.06 -1.92 -22.52
N VAL A 181 12.65 -1.65 -23.75
CA VAL A 181 11.23 -1.53 -24.10
C VAL A 181 10.52 -2.85 -23.83
N GLN A 182 11.11 -3.98 -24.26
CA GLN A 182 10.57 -5.32 -24.00
C GLN A 182 10.48 -5.62 -22.51
N LEU A 183 11.48 -5.26 -21.70
CA LEU A 183 11.48 -5.49 -20.25
C LEU A 183 10.33 -4.72 -19.58
N ASN A 184 10.16 -3.45 -19.89
CA ASN A 184 9.06 -2.66 -19.33
C ASN A 184 7.68 -3.19 -19.77
N LEU A 185 7.55 -3.57 -21.04
CA LEU A 185 6.33 -4.20 -21.56
C LEU A 185 6.07 -5.54 -20.84
N ALA A 186 7.10 -6.36 -20.66
CA ALA A 186 6.98 -7.64 -19.97
C ALA A 186 6.56 -7.46 -18.49
N VAL A 187 7.09 -6.48 -17.79
CA VAL A 187 6.65 -6.16 -16.41
C VAL A 187 5.18 -5.77 -16.38
N LEU A 188 4.73 -4.92 -17.31
CA LEU A 188 3.31 -4.51 -17.37
C LEU A 188 2.40 -5.69 -17.70
N LEU A 189 2.79 -6.54 -18.68
CA LEU A 189 2.01 -7.70 -19.08
C LEU A 189 1.95 -8.77 -17.97
N THR A 190 3.07 -9.08 -17.32
CA THR A 190 3.09 -10.05 -16.21
C THR A 190 2.29 -9.56 -15.03
N THR A 191 2.34 -8.25 -14.72
CA THR A 191 1.47 -7.64 -13.70
C THR A 191 0.01 -7.75 -14.13
N LEU A 192 -0.32 -7.42 -15.37
CA LEU A 192 -1.69 -7.53 -15.88
C LEU A 192 -2.23 -8.96 -15.72
N PHE A 193 -1.50 -9.99 -16.16
CA PHE A 193 -1.93 -11.38 -16.05
C PHE A 193 -2.11 -11.82 -14.60
N HIS A 194 -1.22 -11.39 -13.71
CA HIS A 194 -1.33 -11.65 -12.28
C HIS A 194 -2.62 -11.04 -11.71
N GLU A 195 -2.87 -9.76 -11.97
CA GLU A 195 -4.08 -9.07 -11.47
C GLU A 195 -5.37 -9.61 -12.09
N LEU A 196 -5.33 -9.99 -13.38
CA LEU A 196 -6.46 -10.69 -14.02
C LEU A 196 -6.73 -12.05 -13.40
N GLY A 197 -5.70 -12.75 -12.90
CA GLY A 197 -5.87 -13.97 -12.11
C GLY A 197 -6.66 -13.74 -10.83
N HIS A 198 -6.33 -12.69 -10.05
CA HIS A 198 -7.09 -12.28 -8.88
C HIS A 198 -8.53 -11.90 -9.26
N PHE A 199 -8.69 -11.14 -10.33
CA PHE A 199 -10.01 -10.76 -10.83
C PHE A 199 -10.85 -11.99 -11.20
N ALA A 200 -10.32 -12.92 -11.99
CA ALA A 200 -11.04 -14.12 -12.42
C ALA A 200 -11.45 -14.99 -11.22
N ALA A 201 -10.53 -15.22 -10.27
CA ALA A 201 -10.83 -15.96 -9.05
C ALA A 201 -11.87 -15.26 -8.18
N GLY A 202 -11.75 -13.95 -8.02
CA GLY A 202 -12.73 -13.16 -7.26
C GLY A 202 -14.11 -13.16 -7.93
N TRP A 203 -14.17 -13.01 -9.24
CA TRP A 203 -15.39 -13.06 -10.02
C TRP A 203 -16.09 -14.44 -9.92
N ALA A 204 -15.32 -15.52 -10.01
CA ALA A 204 -15.81 -16.88 -9.78
C ALA A 204 -16.40 -17.09 -8.37
N CYS A 205 -15.95 -16.31 -7.38
CA CYS A 205 -16.53 -16.27 -6.03
C CYS A 205 -17.69 -15.26 -5.88
N GLY A 206 -18.18 -14.66 -6.96
CA GLY A 206 -19.25 -13.67 -6.94
C GLY A 206 -18.85 -12.30 -6.41
N LYS A 207 -17.54 -12.00 -6.28
CA LYS A 207 -17.07 -10.68 -5.86
C LYS A 207 -17.17 -9.66 -7.00
N MET A 208 -17.44 -8.41 -6.63
CA MET A 208 -17.53 -7.28 -7.55
C MET A 208 -16.22 -6.51 -7.60
N LEU A 209 -15.73 -6.23 -8.81
CA LEU A 209 -14.52 -5.42 -9.01
C LEU A 209 -14.78 -3.96 -8.61
N ARG A 210 -13.85 -3.37 -7.85
CA ARG A 210 -13.87 -1.97 -7.41
C ARG A 210 -12.65 -1.19 -7.87
N VAL A 211 -11.51 -1.84 -7.89
CA VAL A 211 -10.26 -1.25 -8.37
C VAL A 211 -9.51 -2.30 -9.15
N LEU A 212 -9.02 -1.92 -10.32
CA LEU A 212 -7.99 -2.63 -11.08
C LEU A 212 -6.86 -1.63 -11.33
N GLN A 213 -5.65 -2.00 -10.93
CA GLN A 213 -4.45 -1.21 -11.18
C GLN A 213 -3.39 -2.10 -11.84
N VAL A 214 -2.84 -1.64 -12.95
CA VAL A 214 -1.74 -2.29 -13.67
C VAL A 214 -0.72 -1.21 -14.04
N GLY A 215 0.39 -1.19 -13.34
CA GLY A 215 1.37 -0.14 -13.50
C GLY A 215 0.75 1.26 -13.27
N PRO A 216 0.93 2.19 -14.20
CA PRO A 216 0.40 3.54 -14.08
C PRO A 216 -1.11 3.63 -14.33
N PHE A 217 -1.72 2.59 -14.86
CA PHE A 217 -3.14 2.57 -15.24
C PHE A 217 -3.99 2.10 -14.07
N ARG A 218 -4.95 2.91 -13.64
CA ARG A 218 -5.86 2.59 -12.55
C ARG A 218 -7.30 2.86 -12.94
N TRP A 219 -8.13 1.86 -12.81
CA TRP A 219 -9.59 1.95 -12.93
C TRP A 219 -10.19 1.76 -11.54
N ALA A 220 -11.03 2.68 -11.12
CA ALA A 220 -11.67 2.61 -9.81
C ALA A 220 -13.12 3.05 -9.88
N VAL A 221 -14.00 2.39 -9.13
CA VAL A 221 -15.38 2.82 -8.96
C VAL A 221 -15.44 3.91 -7.90
N ARG A 222 -15.93 5.10 -8.29
CA ARG A 222 -16.22 6.21 -7.38
C ARG A 222 -17.66 6.67 -7.59
N ASN A 223 -18.44 6.72 -6.53
CA ASN A 223 -19.85 7.09 -6.55
C ASN A 223 -20.70 6.25 -7.55
N GLY A 224 -20.36 4.96 -7.70
CA GLY A 224 -21.03 4.05 -8.62
C GLY A 224 -20.53 4.06 -10.07
N GLU A 225 -19.66 5.00 -10.44
CA GLU A 225 -19.11 5.15 -11.80
C GLU A 225 -17.65 4.70 -11.88
N TRP A 226 -17.27 4.15 -13.03
CA TRP A 226 -15.88 3.82 -13.32
C TRP A 226 -15.11 5.08 -13.72
N LYS A 227 -13.98 5.33 -13.02
CA LYS A 227 -13.07 6.43 -13.33
C LYS A 227 -11.68 5.88 -13.64
N PHE A 228 -11.11 6.37 -14.73
CA PHE A 228 -9.73 6.08 -15.12
C PHE A 228 -8.78 7.14 -14.56
N GLU A 229 -7.66 6.69 -14.00
CA GLU A 229 -6.61 7.54 -13.45
C GLU A 229 -5.25 7.07 -13.97
N PHE A 230 -4.41 8.01 -14.38
CA PHE A 230 -3.04 7.72 -14.78
C PHE A 230 -2.06 8.17 -13.69
N GLN A 231 -1.31 7.21 -13.12
CA GLN A 231 -0.46 7.42 -11.93
C GLN A 231 0.99 6.97 -12.20
N LEU A 232 1.80 7.80 -12.84
CA LEU A 232 3.21 7.48 -13.15
C LEU A 232 4.04 7.01 -11.94
N ARG A 233 3.74 7.50 -10.73
CA ARG A 233 4.46 7.10 -9.50
C ARG A 233 4.31 5.62 -9.14
N LYS A 234 3.36 4.92 -9.75
CA LYS A 234 3.05 3.51 -9.49
C LYS A 234 3.35 2.59 -10.67
N PHE A 235 4.30 2.96 -11.52
CA PHE A 235 4.62 2.28 -12.78
C PHE A 235 4.83 0.77 -12.63
N TYR A 236 5.41 0.31 -11.53
CA TYR A 236 5.68 -1.12 -11.26
C TYR A 236 4.70 -1.73 -10.25
N GLY A 237 3.59 -1.09 -9.99
CA GLY A 237 2.58 -1.59 -9.06
C GLY A 237 1.43 -2.29 -9.75
N GLY A 238 0.83 -3.27 -9.09
CA GLY A 238 -0.44 -3.88 -9.46
C GLY A 238 -1.37 -3.95 -8.25
N GLY A 239 -2.64 -4.22 -8.48
CA GLY A 239 -3.60 -4.44 -7.42
C GLY A 239 -5.03 -4.57 -7.90
N VAL A 240 -5.72 -5.57 -7.37
CA VAL A 240 -7.15 -5.76 -7.54
C VAL A 240 -7.84 -5.59 -6.18
N ALA A 241 -8.82 -4.72 -6.12
CA ALA A 241 -9.73 -4.66 -4.99
C ALA A 241 -11.13 -5.13 -5.42
N MET A 242 -11.58 -6.19 -4.77
CA MET A 242 -12.90 -6.76 -5.01
C MET A 242 -13.69 -6.87 -3.71
N VAL A 243 -14.97 -6.61 -3.79
CA VAL A 243 -15.87 -6.61 -2.63
C VAL A 243 -16.87 -7.77 -2.77
N ALA A 244 -17.09 -8.50 -1.69
CA ALA A 244 -18.07 -9.58 -1.67
C ALA A 244 -19.50 -9.02 -1.64
N PRO A 245 -20.49 -9.72 -2.23
CA PRO A 245 -21.89 -9.31 -2.17
C PRO A 245 -22.55 -9.60 -0.81
N ASP A 246 -21.93 -10.45 0.00
CA ASP A 246 -22.41 -10.90 1.30
C ASP A 246 -21.26 -11.28 2.24
N LEU A 247 -21.57 -11.58 3.50
CA LEU A 247 -20.58 -11.94 4.53
C LEU A 247 -20.32 -13.47 4.61
N HIS A 248 -20.94 -14.25 3.73
CA HIS A 248 -20.82 -15.70 3.77
C HIS A 248 -19.46 -16.18 3.26
N ASN A 249 -18.82 -17.12 3.97
CA ASN A 249 -17.54 -17.73 3.58
C ASN A 249 -16.41 -16.72 3.21
N MET A 250 -16.38 -15.55 3.84
CA MET A 250 -15.43 -14.48 3.50
C MET A 250 -13.97 -14.97 3.48
N ARG A 251 -13.58 -15.85 4.42
CA ARG A 251 -12.20 -16.38 4.51
C ARG A 251 -11.86 -17.22 3.29
N SER A 252 -12.68 -18.19 2.94
CA SER A 252 -12.44 -19.08 1.79
C SER A 252 -12.44 -18.33 0.47
N ARG A 253 -13.41 -17.41 0.29
CA ARG A 253 -13.46 -16.52 -0.88
C ARG A 253 -12.22 -15.62 -0.99
N GLN A 254 -11.67 -15.18 0.14
CA GLN A 254 -10.47 -14.34 0.14
C GLN A 254 -9.23 -15.16 -0.20
N VAL A 255 -9.08 -16.37 0.35
CA VAL A 255 -7.98 -17.28 0.00
C VAL A 255 -8.02 -17.61 -1.50
N PHE A 256 -9.21 -17.93 -2.03
CA PHE A 256 -9.36 -18.26 -3.44
C PHE A 256 -8.99 -17.08 -4.34
N LEU A 257 -9.45 -15.87 -4.00
CA LEU A 257 -9.05 -14.65 -4.70
C LEU A 257 -7.53 -14.46 -4.70
N LEU A 258 -6.88 -14.60 -3.52
CA LEU A 258 -5.44 -14.41 -3.37
C LEU A 258 -4.62 -15.47 -4.12
N MET A 259 -5.12 -16.69 -4.27
CA MET A 259 -4.48 -17.73 -5.08
C MET A 259 -4.53 -17.43 -6.57
N GLY A 260 -5.52 -16.67 -7.03
CA GLY A 260 -5.75 -16.40 -8.44
C GLY A 260 -4.56 -15.77 -9.16
N GLY A 261 -3.94 -14.76 -8.57
CA GLY A 261 -2.76 -14.09 -9.13
C GLY A 261 -1.56 -15.01 -9.30
N PRO A 262 -1.08 -15.67 -8.23
CA PRO A 262 0.01 -16.64 -8.32
C PRO A 262 -0.28 -17.75 -9.34
N VAL A 263 -1.47 -18.35 -9.33
CA VAL A 263 -1.83 -19.42 -10.29
C VAL A 263 -1.79 -18.91 -11.72
N ALA A 264 -2.34 -17.71 -11.99
CA ALA A 264 -2.27 -17.11 -13.32
C ALA A 264 -0.81 -16.85 -13.75
N SER A 265 0.02 -16.37 -12.85
CA SER A 265 1.45 -16.18 -13.10
C SER A 265 2.16 -17.50 -13.45
N LEU A 266 1.86 -18.59 -12.74
CA LEU A 266 2.41 -19.91 -13.05
C LEU A 266 1.97 -20.38 -14.45
N VAL A 267 0.67 -20.33 -14.74
CA VAL A 267 0.12 -20.76 -16.03
C VAL A 267 0.74 -19.97 -17.18
N MET A 268 0.81 -18.65 -17.06
CA MET A 268 1.42 -17.80 -18.09
C MET A 268 2.93 -18.06 -18.20
N GLY A 269 3.61 -18.28 -17.08
CA GLY A 269 5.02 -18.66 -17.07
C GLY A 269 5.28 -19.96 -17.84
N LEU A 270 4.45 -20.97 -17.66
CA LEU A 270 4.53 -22.24 -18.40
C LEU A 270 4.24 -22.05 -19.89
N ILE A 271 3.19 -21.29 -20.24
CA ILE A 271 2.84 -20.99 -21.65
C ILE A 271 4.00 -20.26 -22.35
N PHE A 272 4.54 -19.20 -21.74
CA PHE A 272 5.65 -18.45 -22.34
C PHE A 272 6.95 -19.26 -22.37
N SER A 273 7.20 -20.14 -21.40
CA SER A 273 8.33 -21.07 -21.45
C SER A 273 8.21 -22.03 -22.61
N ALA A 274 7.05 -22.65 -22.81
CA ALA A 274 6.79 -23.53 -23.93
C ALA A 274 6.95 -22.80 -25.27
N ALA A 275 6.37 -21.59 -25.40
CA ALA A 275 6.52 -20.77 -26.60
C ALA A 275 7.98 -20.38 -26.85
N THR A 276 8.79 -20.11 -25.84
CA THR A 276 10.22 -19.83 -25.99
C THR A 276 10.99 -21.04 -26.46
N LEU A 277 10.74 -22.21 -25.86
CA LEU A 277 11.42 -23.46 -26.22
C LEU A 277 11.11 -23.91 -27.65
N THR A 278 9.92 -23.62 -28.15
CA THR A 278 9.47 -23.93 -29.50
C THR A 278 9.74 -22.82 -30.52
N ALA A 279 10.35 -21.69 -30.09
CA ALA A 279 10.54 -20.53 -30.99
C ALA A 279 11.49 -20.80 -32.17
N ASN A 280 12.44 -21.73 -32.01
CA ASN A 280 13.41 -22.03 -33.06
C ASN A 280 12.74 -22.62 -34.30
N GLY A 281 12.90 -21.94 -35.45
CA GLY A 281 12.25 -22.31 -36.70
C GLY A 281 10.78 -21.92 -36.86
N HIS A 282 10.19 -21.27 -35.84
CA HIS A 282 8.81 -20.77 -35.86
C HIS A 282 8.70 -19.29 -36.16
N VAL A 283 7.51 -18.85 -36.56
CA VAL A 283 7.19 -17.43 -36.87
C VAL A 283 7.45 -16.48 -35.68
N TRP A 284 7.40 -16.96 -34.44
CA TRP A 284 7.69 -16.15 -33.22
C TRP A 284 9.18 -16.18 -32.81
N GLN A 285 10.06 -16.81 -33.61
CA GLN A 285 11.51 -16.77 -33.33
C GLN A 285 12.06 -15.35 -33.09
N PRO A 286 11.64 -14.28 -33.80
CA PRO A 286 12.10 -12.93 -33.54
C PRO A 286 11.74 -12.39 -32.15
N TYR A 287 10.72 -12.98 -31.52
CA TYR A 287 10.20 -12.56 -30.22
C TYR A 287 10.70 -13.39 -29.05
N TRP A 288 11.66 -14.30 -29.26
CA TRP A 288 12.15 -15.21 -28.23
C TRP A 288 12.59 -14.50 -26.94
N SER A 289 13.21 -13.32 -27.04
CA SER A 289 13.70 -12.55 -25.89
C SER A 289 12.56 -11.97 -25.07
N LEU A 290 11.46 -11.54 -25.70
CA LEU A 290 10.25 -11.10 -25.02
C LEU A 290 9.57 -12.29 -24.33
N LEU A 291 9.43 -13.42 -25.04
CA LEU A 291 8.79 -14.63 -24.51
C LEU A 291 9.57 -15.19 -23.31
N SER A 292 10.90 -15.27 -23.39
CA SER A 292 11.74 -15.69 -22.26
C SER A 292 11.71 -14.74 -21.09
N THR A 293 11.61 -13.43 -21.35
CA THR A 293 11.45 -12.42 -20.30
C THR A 293 10.09 -12.56 -19.60
N LEU A 294 9.01 -12.72 -20.36
CA LEU A 294 7.67 -12.97 -19.84
C LEU A 294 7.62 -14.27 -19.01
N ALA A 295 8.24 -15.35 -19.52
CA ALA A 295 8.35 -16.63 -18.80
C ALA A 295 9.05 -16.45 -17.45
N THR A 296 10.22 -15.81 -17.46
CA THR A 296 11.02 -15.58 -16.25
C THR A 296 10.28 -14.75 -15.22
N LEU A 297 9.72 -13.60 -15.63
CA LEU A 297 9.02 -12.71 -14.72
C LEU A 297 7.73 -13.32 -14.18
N SER A 298 7.01 -14.11 -14.99
CA SER A 298 5.79 -14.79 -14.55
C SER A 298 6.10 -15.90 -13.55
N ILE A 299 7.11 -16.74 -13.78
CA ILE A 299 7.52 -17.79 -12.83
C ILE A 299 8.07 -17.17 -11.55
N ALA A 300 8.91 -16.12 -11.66
CA ALA A 300 9.41 -15.40 -10.51
C ALA A 300 8.26 -14.74 -9.72
N GLY A 301 7.29 -14.16 -10.42
CA GLY A 301 6.09 -13.59 -9.82
C GLY A 301 5.28 -14.63 -9.03
N PHE A 302 5.11 -15.84 -9.58
CA PHE A 302 4.50 -16.96 -8.86
C PHE A 302 5.25 -17.28 -7.57
N VAL A 303 6.57 -17.52 -7.65
CA VAL A 303 7.39 -17.92 -6.50
C VAL A 303 7.40 -16.82 -5.43
N VAL A 304 7.69 -15.58 -5.83
CA VAL A 304 7.81 -14.43 -4.89
C VAL A 304 6.50 -14.12 -4.20
N ASN A 305 5.36 -14.19 -4.92
CA ASN A 305 4.06 -13.92 -4.31
C ASN A 305 3.57 -15.06 -3.41
N LEU A 306 4.01 -16.31 -3.61
CA LEU A 306 3.67 -17.41 -2.70
C LEU A 306 4.54 -17.45 -1.44
N ILE A 307 5.78 -16.94 -1.48
CA ILE A 307 6.61 -16.87 -0.28
C ILE A 307 5.97 -15.85 0.69
N PRO A 308 5.77 -16.20 1.98
CA PRO A 308 5.14 -15.32 2.94
C PRO A 308 6.07 -14.16 3.33
N LEU A 309 6.10 -13.13 2.51
CA LEU A 309 6.93 -11.94 2.66
C LEU A 309 6.08 -10.75 3.09
N LYS A 310 6.69 -9.83 3.84
CA LYS A 310 6.12 -8.53 4.18
C LYS A 310 7.10 -7.43 3.77
N PRO A 311 7.17 -7.06 2.48
CA PRO A 311 7.87 -5.85 2.10
C PRO A 311 7.17 -4.62 2.69
N GLU A 312 7.93 -3.68 3.17
CA GLU A 312 7.63 -2.47 3.98
C GLU A 312 6.16 -2.00 4.17
N SER A 313 5.26 -2.21 3.22
CA SER A 313 3.89 -1.68 3.25
C SER A 313 2.77 -2.70 2.99
N GLN A 314 3.07 -3.82 2.35
CA GLN A 314 2.06 -4.81 1.95
C GLN A 314 2.57 -6.23 2.17
N TYR A 315 1.64 -7.15 2.45
CA TYR A 315 1.94 -8.58 2.49
C TYR A 315 1.86 -9.16 1.08
N SER A 316 2.78 -10.10 0.73
CA SER A 316 2.62 -10.92 -0.46
C SER A 316 1.32 -11.74 -0.37
N ASP A 317 0.81 -12.26 -1.49
CA ASP A 317 -0.39 -13.09 -1.49
C ASP A 317 -0.23 -14.32 -0.59
N GLY A 318 0.92 -14.97 -0.64
CA GLY A 318 1.25 -16.11 0.23
C GLY A 318 1.26 -15.74 1.72
N ALA A 319 1.75 -14.56 2.07
CA ALA A 319 1.71 -14.09 3.45
C ALA A 319 0.26 -13.79 3.90
N GLN A 320 -0.55 -13.21 3.02
CA GLN A 320 -1.96 -12.97 3.28
C GLN A 320 -2.73 -14.29 3.46
N ILE A 321 -2.51 -15.26 2.56
CA ILE A 321 -3.11 -16.60 2.64
C ILE A 321 -2.70 -17.28 3.95
N TYR A 322 -1.42 -17.28 4.28
CA TYR A 322 -0.93 -17.84 5.54
C TYR A 322 -1.62 -17.21 6.75
N GLN A 323 -1.73 -15.88 6.80
CA GLN A 323 -2.40 -15.16 7.87
C GLN A 323 -3.90 -15.52 7.96
N ILE A 324 -4.60 -15.67 6.84
CA ILE A 324 -6.02 -16.05 6.84
C ILE A 324 -6.21 -17.48 7.35
N LEU A 325 -5.36 -18.43 6.91
CA LEU A 325 -5.44 -19.82 7.32
C LEU A 325 -5.09 -20.02 8.80
N THR A 326 -4.13 -19.25 9.33
CA THR A 326 -3.69 -19.32 10.73
C THR A 326 -4.45 -18.36 11.66
N ASN A 327 -5.46 -17.63 11.16
CA ASN A 327 -6.17 -16.58 11.90
C ASN A 327 -5.22 -15.52 12.51
N GLY A 328 -4.19 -15.19 11.76
CA GLY A 328 -3.16 -14.23 12.18
C GLY A 328 -3.68 -12.80 12.32
N PRO A 329 -2.89 -11.91 12.93
CA PRO A 329 -3.28 -10.55 13.25
C PRO A 329 -3.75 -9.73 12.04
N TRP A 330 -3.01 -9.82 10.92
CA TRP A 330 -3.38 -9.11 9.69
C TRP A 330 -4.74 -9.59 9.15
N ALA A 331 -5.00 -10.90 9.19
CA ALA A 331 -6.25 -11.46 8.68
C ALA A 331 -7.47 -10.95 9.44
N ARG A 332 -7.37 -10.79 10.76
CA ARG A 332 -8.46 -10.23 11.58
C ARG A 332 -8.80 -8.81 11.16
N VAL A 333 -7.77 -7.96 10.99
CA VAL A 333 -7.92 -6.58 10.52
C VAL A 333 -8.47 -6.54 9.10
N HIS A 334 -7.93 -7.38 8.20
CA HIS A 334 -8.37 -7.44 6.82
C HIS A 334 -9.84 -7.87 6.69
N LEU A 335 -10.26 -8.90 7.44
CA LEU A 335 -11.64 -9.38 7.43
C LEU A 335 -12.62 -8.34 8.00
N ALA A 336 -12.21 -7.61 9.05
CA ALA A 336 -13.01 -6.50 9.58
C ALA A 336 -13.24 -5.42 8.52
N PHE A 337 -12.19 -4.97 7.83
CA PHE A 337 -12.35 -4.00 6.74
C PHE A 337 -13.08 -4.55 5.52
N ALA A 338 -12.90 -5.83 5.18
CA ALA A 338 -13.67 -6.48 4.12
C ALA A 338 -15.17 -6.48 4.42
N MET A 339 -15.56 -6.69 5.68
CA MET A 339 -16.96 -6.60 6.14
C MET A 339 -17.52 -5.19 5.96
N VAL A 340 -16.76 -4.17 6.36
CA VAL A 340 -17.14 -2.77 6.20
C VAL A 340 -17.28 -2.38 4.72
N THR A 341 -16.32 -2.78 3.88
CA THR A 341 -16.41 -2.48 2.43
C THR A 341 -17.57 -3.19 1.75
N THR A 342 -17.96 -4.37 2.22
CA THR A 342 -19.15 -5.08 1.75
C THR A 342 -20.43 -4.26 2.00
N SER A 343 -20.52 -3.56 3.11
CA SER A 343 -21.63 -2.66 3.45
C SER A 343 -21.84 -1.52 2.43
N ALA A 344 -20.80 -1.14 1.70
CA ALA A 344 -20.91 -0.11 0.66
C ALA A 344 -21.50 -0.60 -0.66
N VAL A 345 -21.75 -1.92 -0.83
CA VAL A 345 -22.25 -2.53 -2.07
C VAL A 345 -23.41 -3.49 -1.84
N ALA A 346 -23.59 -3.94 -0.62
CA ALA A 346 -24.64 -4.90 -0.23
C ALA A 346 -25.57 -4.28 0.82
N PRO A 347 -26.80 -4.78 0.98
CA PRO A 347 -27.75 -4.28 1.97
C PRO A 347 -27.41 -4.70 3.41
N ILE A 348 -26.12 -4.73 3.74
CA ILE A 348 -25.59 -5.11 5.05
C ILE A 348 -25.34 -3.82 5.85
N ARG A 349 -26.13 -3.59 6.88
CA ARG A 349 -26.03 -2.40 7.71
C ARG A 349 -24.94 -2.55 8.79
N PRO A 350 -24.44 -1.46 9.38
CA PRO A 350 -23.52 -1.53 10.49
C PRO A 350 -24.01 -2.42 11.65
N ARG A 351 -25.31 -2.47 11.94
CA ARG A 351 -25.89 -3.34 12.98
C ARG A 351 -25.69 -4.84 12.73
N ASP A 352 -25.47 -5.24 11.48
CA ASP A 352 -25.30 -6.63 11.06
C ASP A 352 -23.84 -7.11 11.13
N PHE A 353 -22.91 -6.22 11.49
CA PHE A 353 -21.49 -6.58 11.61
C PHE A 353 -21.23 -7.50 12.80
N ASP A 354 -20.33 -8.48 12.59
CA ASP A 354 -19.80 -9.30 13.68
C ASP A 354 -18.83 -8.48 14.53
N MET A 355 -19.33 -8.01 15.69
CA MET A 355 -18.54 -7.19 16.60
C MET A 355 -17.38 -7.94 17.25
N ASN A 356 -17.40 -9.28 17.31
CA ASN A 356 -16.26 -10.03 17.79
C ASN A 356 -15.06 -9.85 16.83
N VAL A 357 -15.31 -9.89 15.53
CA VAL A 357 -14.26 -9.64 14.50
C VAL A 357 -13.77 -8.20 14.57
N ILE A 358 -14.69 -7.22 14.67
CA ILE A 358 -14.34 -5.79 14.74
C ILE A 358 -13.52 -5.49 16.01
N ASN A 359 -13.96 -5.96 17.19
CA ASN A 359 -13.28 -5.71 18.45
C ASN A 359 -11.91 -6.38 18.50
N GLN A 360 -11.79 -7.64 18.07
CA GLN A 360 -10.49 -8.32 17.97
C GLN A 360 -9.52 -7.59 17.05
N ALA A 361 -10.01 -7.04 15.93
CA ALA A 361 -9.21 -6.24 15.03
C ALA A 361 -8.79 -4.91 15.68
N ALA A 362 -9.71 -4.23 16.37
CA ALA A 362 -9.45 -2.97 17.05
C ALA A 362 -8.45 -3.14 18.22
N ASP A 363 -8.57 -4.21 18.99
CA ASP A 363 -7.66 -4.52 20.10
C ASP A 363 -6.25 -4.87 19.60
N PHE A 364 -6.15 -5.42 18.38
CA PHE A 364 -4.88 -5.69 17.75
C PHE A 364 -4.23 -4.42 17.18
N VAL A 365 -5.03 -3.54 16.53
CA VAL A 365 -4.56 -2.26 15.96
C VAL A 365 -4.93 -1.13 16.91
N ARG A 366 -4.26 -1.06 18.05
CA ARG A 366 -4.58 -0.09 19.11
C ARG A 366 -4.32 1.37 18.74
N HIS A 367 -3.47 1.63 17.72
CA HIS A 367 -2.98 2.95 17.35
C HIS A 367 -3.09 3.21 15.86
N GLY A 368 -3.09 4.49 15.49
CA GLY A 368 -3.04 4.97 14.13
C GLY A 368 -4.39 4.86 13.39
N GLU A 369 -4.36 5.17 12.10
CA GLU A 369 -5.54 5.32 11.25
C GLU A 369 -6.49 4.10 11.26
N ARG A 370 -5.93 2.89 11.22
CA ARG A 370 -6.74 1.66 11.22
C ARG A 370 -7.46 1.45 12.56
N GLY A 371 -6.80 1.76 13.68
CA GLY A 371 -7.41 1.68 15.01
C GLY A 371 -8.59 2.65 15.11
N LEU A 372 -8.39 3.89 14.69
CA LEU A 372 -9.42 4.91 14.65
C LEU A 372 -10.62 4.47 13.80
N LEU A 373 -10.39 4.03 12.56
CA LEU A 373 -11.46 3.60 11.66
C LEU A 373 -12.28 2.44 12.23
N LEU A 374 -11.64 1.46 12.90
CA LEU A 374 -12.35 0.35 13.54
C LEU A 374 -13.21 0.81 14.72
N ARG A 375 -12.75 1.80 15.51
CA ARG A 375 -13.56 2.43 16.56
C ARG A 375 -14.76 3.18 15.99
N LEU A 376 -14.60 3.91 14.87
CA LEU A 376 -15.73 4.53 14.18
C LEU A 376 -16.72 3.51 13.61
N VAL A 377 -16.26 2.37 13.11
CA VAL A 377 -17.13 1.28 12.67
C VAL A 377 -17.94 0.72 13.85
N ALA A 378 -17.30 0.51 15.00
CA ALA A 378 -17.99 0.10 16.22
C ALA A 378 -19.02 1.15 16.68
N CYS A 379 -18.66 2.44 16.63
CA CYS A 379 -19.59 3.54 16.92
C CYS A 379 -20.85 3.46 16.03
N LYS A 380 -20.68 3.33 14.70
CA LYS A 380 -21.79 3.20 13.75
C LYS A 380 -22.66 1.98 14.04
N HIS A 381 -22.06 0.84 14.38
CA HIS A 381 -22.79 -0.36 14.77
C HIS A 381 -23.69 -0.13 15.98
N TYR A 382 -23.14 0.50 17.04
CA TYR A 382 -23.90 0.76 18.26
C TYR A 382 -24.98 1.83 18.06
N ILE A 383 -24.74 2.86 17.22
CA ILE A 383 -25.78 3.83 16.82
C ILE A 383 -26.94 3.13 16.09
N ASP A 384 -26.62 2.22 15.19
CA ASP A 384 -27.64 1.50 14.40
C ASP A 384 -28.45 0.50 15.24
N LYS A 385 -27.88 0.01 16.35
CA LYS A 385 -28.55 -0.80 17.39
C LYS A 385 -29.16 0.02 18.51
N ASN A 386 -29.12 1.35 18.43
CA ASN A 386 -29.59 2.28 19.47
C ASN A 386 -28.93 2.10 20.85
N ARG A 387 -27.68 1.62 20.87
CA ARG A 387 -26.83 1.48 22.05
C ARG A 387 -25.91 2.71 22.17
N ILE A 388 -26.48 3.82 22.59
CA ILE A 388 -25.83 5.15 22.52
C ILE A 388 -24.62 5.27 23.46
N PRO A 389 -24.62 4.77 24.72
CA PRO A 389 -23.43 4.85 25.57
C PRO A 389 -22.19 4.21 24.95
N GLU A 390 -22.34 3.00 24.36
CA GLU A 390 -21.23 2.30 23.73
C GLU A 390 -20.79 2.98 22.42
N ALA A 391 -21.73 3.59 21.71
CA ALA A 391 -21.42 4.38 20.52
C ALA A 391 -20.53 5.57 20.87
N VAL A 392 -20.93 6.33 21.90
CA VAL A 392 -20.18 7.51 22.39
C VAL A 392 -18.81 7.12 22.90
N ALA A 393 -18.69 6.02 23.68
CA ALA A 393 -17.40 5.53 24.16
C ALA A 393 -16.44 5.18 23.00
N ASN A 394 -16.93 4.50 21.95
CA ASN A 394 -16.11 4.18 20.78
C ASN A 394 -15.76 5.42 19.95
N MET A 395 -16.64 6.42 19.85
CA MET A 395 -16.35 7.71 19.22
C MET A 395 -15.26 8.46 19.97
N GLN A 396 -15.31 8.51 21.31
CA GLN A 396 -14.28 9.14 22.13
C GLN A 396 -12.92 8.46 21.96
N ALA A 397 -12.88 7.13 22.02
CA ALA A 397 -11.65 6.37 21.74
C ALA A 397 -11.11 6.61 20.32
N ALA A 398 -11.98 6.83 19.33
CA ALA A 398 -11.55 7.21 17.98
C ALA A 398 -10.98 8.64 17.94
N ALA A 399 -11.59 9.58 18.67
CA ALA A 399 -11.15 10.97 18.74
C ALA A 399 -9.76 11.11 19.39
N GLU A 400 -9.46 10.31 20.42
CA GLU A 400 -8.12 10.25 21.06
C GLU A 400 -7.04 9.82 20.07
N LEU A 401 -7.36 8.90 19.15
CA LEU A 401 -6.42 8.41 18.13
C LEU A 401 -6.25 9.38 16.95
N PHE A 402 -7.13 10.37 16.80
CA PHE A 402 -7.13 11.26 15.65
C PHE A 402 -5.83 12.08 15.53
N GLU A 403 -5.32 12.57 16.66
CA GLU A 403 -4.09 13.38 16.69
C GLU A 403 -2.83 12.58 16.32
N GLU A 404 -2.87 11.25 16.45
CA GLU A 404 -1.78 10.37 16.04
C GLU A 404 -1.76 10.13 14.53
N CYS A 405 -2.82 10.52 13.81
CA CYS A 405 -3.04 10.17 12.41
C CYS A 405 -2.78 11.34 11.46
N LYS A 406 -2.29 11.03 10.27
CA LYS A 406 -2.17 11.98 9.14
C LYS A 406 -3.11 11.53 8.03
N PHE A 407 -4.31 12.06 8.01
CA PHE A 407 -5.30 11.76 6.98
C PHE A 407 -5.10 12.64 5.74
N GLU A 408 -5.26 12.06 4.55
CA GLU A 408 -5.33 12.83 3.29
C GLU A 408 -6.65 13.61 3.20
N LYS A 409 -7.73 13.06 3.77
CA LYS A 409 -9.08 13.63 3.77
C LYS A 409 -9.73 13.43 5.14
N PRO A 410 -9.43 14.26 6.12
CA PRO A 410 -9.98 14.12 7.47
C PRO A 410 -11.45 14.54 7.59
N GLN A 411 -12.04 15.19 6.57
CA GLN A 411 -13.37 15.78 6.61
C GLN A 411 -14.45 14.78 7.04
N ASP A 412 -14.50 13.58 6.43
CA ASP A 412 -15.56 12.60 6.70
C ASP A 412 -15.48 12.07 8.15
N ILE A 413 -14.26 11.98 8.69
CA ILE A 413 -14.02 11.58 10.07
C ILE A 413 -14.46 12.69 11.04
N CYS A 414 -14.08 13.93 10.75
CA CYS A 414 -14.49 15.08 11.56
C CYS A 414 -16.01 15.27 11.51
N ALA A 415 -16.65 15.08 10.35
CA ALA A 415 -18.10 15.15 10.20
C ALA A 415 -18.81 14.08 11.06
N GLU A 416 -18.26 12.87 11.17
CA GLU A 416 -18.79 11.84 12.05
C GLU A 416 -18.68 12.24 13.52
N PHE A 417 -17.55 12.84 13.94
CA PHE A 417 -17.38 13.35 15.30
C PHE A 417 -18.36 14.49 15.62
N VAL A 418 -18.55 15.43 14.68
CA VAL A 418 -19.58 16.48 14.83
C VAL A 418 -20.96 15.86 15.03
N PHE A 419 -21.35 14.96 14.14
CA PHE A 419 -22.67 14.33 14.15
C PHE A 419 -22.97 13.59 15.47
N VAL A 420 -21.99 12.82 15.97
CA VAL A 420 -22.18 12.04 17.21
C VAL A 420 -22.19 12.95 18.42
N ASN A 421 -21.30 13.94 18.51
CA ASN A 421 -21.28 14.90 19.61
C ASN A 421 -22.56 15.73 19.65
N ALA A 422 -23.04 16.22 18.49
CA ALA A 422 -24.25 17.06 18.44
C ALA A 422 -25.52 16.25 18.73
N LEU A 423 -25.76 15.16 18.00
CA LEU A 423 -27.07 14.48 18.06
C LEU A 423 -27.22 13.56 19.28
N TYR A 424 -26.14 12.86 19.67
CA TYR A 424 -26.22 11.80 20.69
C TYR A 424 -25.62 12.21 22.04
N LYS A 425 -24.46 12.86 22.04
CA LYS A 425 -23.84 13.35 23.28
C LYS A 425 -24.42 14.67 23.73
N ARG A 426 -24.96 15.47 22.80
CA ARG A 426 -25.46 16.84 23.01
C ARG A 426 -24.41 17.78 23.63
N ASP A 427 -23.20 17.66 23.15
CA ASP A 427 -22.05 18.45 23.58
C ASP A 427 -21.71 19.45 22.46
N LEU A 428 -22.24 20.68 22.59
CA LEU A 428 -22.06 21.73 21.58
C LEU A 428 -20.58 22.10 21.42
N ALA A 429 -19.88 22.30 22.55
CA ALA A 429 -18.48 22.70 22.51
C ALA A 429 -17.58 21.67 21.78
N ALA A 430 -17.80 20.39 22.05
CA ALA A 430 -17.10 19.32 21.32
C ALA A 430 -17.49 19.26 19.83
N ALA A 431 -18.76 19.48 19.50
CA ALA A 431 -19.22 19.50 18.12
C ALA A 431 -18.62 20.67 17.33
N GLU A 432 -18.60 21.88 17.92
CA GLU A 432 -17.99 23.08 17.33
C GLU A 432 -16.48 22.92 17.12
N LEU A 433 -15.76 22.33 18.07
CA LEU A 433 -14.32 22.07 17.95
C LEU A 433 -14.01 21.22 16.71
N TRP A 434 -14.80 20.16 16.45
CA TRP A 434 -14.62 19.33 15.28
C TRP A 434 -15.10 20.01 14.00
N TRP A 435 -16.11 20.87 14.08
CA TRP A 435 -16.57 21.65 12.93
C TRP A 435 -15.54 22.68 12.47
N GLN A 436 -14.90 23.39 13.38
CA GLN A 436 -13.80 24.32 13.08
C GLN A 436 -12.66 23.62 12.33
N ARG A 437 -12.38 22.35 12.63
CA ARG A 437 -11.39 21.55 11.89
C ARG A 437 -11.81 21.29 10.45
N ILE A 438 -13.11 21.12 10.18
CA ILE A 438 -13.63 21.00 8.81
C ILE A 438 -13.46 22.32 8.07
N GLU A 439 -13.82 23.43 8.70
CA GLU A 439 -13.71 24.78 8.11
C GLU A 439 -12.27 25.18 7.82
N ALA A 440 -11.33 24.72 8.61
CA ALA A 440 -9.89 24.93 8.38
C ALA A 440 -9.32 24.15 7.19
N LEU A 441 -10.10 23.24 6.55
CA LEU A 441 -9.67 22.53 5.36
C LEU A 441 -9.73 23.44 4.13
N GLY A 442 -8.66 23.52 3.37
CA GLY A 442 -8.60 24.40 2.18
C GLY A 442 -9.59 24.02 1.06
N LYS A 443 -10.12 22.80 1.09
CA LYS A 443 -11.14 22.31 0.14
C LYS A 443 -12.13 21.41 0.86
N ILE A 444 -13.37 21.83 0.90
CA ILE A 444 -14.49 21.12 1.53
C ILE A 444 -15.30 20.40 0.45
N ASP A 445 -15.60 19.12 0.68
CA ASP A 445 -16.51 18.33 -0.15
C ASP A 445 -17.91 18.38 0.48
N LEU A 446 -18.86 19.03 -0.21
CA LEU A 446 -20.24 19.22 0.24
C LEU A 446 -21.08 17.93 0.06
N ASN A 447 -20.58 16.80 0.54
CA ASN A 447 -21.23 15.50 0.47
C ASN A 447 -22.35 15.34 1.55
N ALA A 448 -23.05 14.21 1.51
CA ALA A 448 -24.16 13.94 2.44
C ALA A 448 -23.71 13.92 3.91
N ASP A 449 -22.50 13.41 4.22
CA ASP A 449 -21.99 13.33 5.59
C ASP A 449 -21.64 14.72 6.13
N TYR A 450 -21.12 15.63 5.28
CA TYR A 450 -20.91 17.05 5.63
C TYR A 450 -22.24 17.70 6.04
N TRP A 451 -23.28 17.58 5.20
CA TRP A 451 -24.57 18.20 5.49
C TRP A 451 -25.26 17.57 6.69
N ARG A 452 -25.12 16.26 6.90
CA ARG A 452 -25.61 15.57 8.11
C ARG A 452 -25.00 16.14 9.38
N ALA A 453 -23.68 16.34 9.38
CA ALA A 453 -22.94 16.94 10.48
C ALA A 453 -23.38 18.40 10.73
N LYS A 454 -23.47 19.22 9.65
CA LYS A 454 -23.92 20.60 9.73
C LYS A 454 -25.33 20.72 10.29
N THR A 455 -26.26 19.90 9.81
CA THR A 455 -27.64 19.84 10.32
C THR A 455 -27.66 19.54 11.83
N ALA A 456 -26.88 18.57 12.28
CA ALA A 456 -26.83 18.18 13.68
C ALA A 456 -26.28 19.31 14.57
N LEU A 457 -25.24 20.01 14.10
CA LEU A 457 -24.64 21.15 14.80
C LEU A 457 -25.64 22.30 14.92
N LEU A 458 -26.22 22.75 13.80
CA LEU A 458 -27.20 23.86 13.78
C LEU A 458 -28.46 23.54 14.59
N TRP A 459 -28.88 22.25 14.57
CA TRP A 459 -29.98 21.83 15.46
C TRP A 459 -29.63 22.00 16.94
N LEU A 460 -28.42 21.64 17.34
CA LEU A 460 -27.97 21.75 18.73
C LEU A 460 -27.72 23.21 19.14
N SER A 461 -27.30 24.06 18.19
CA SER A 461 -27.17 25.53 18.39
C SER A 461 -28.50 26.28 18.35
N GLU A 462 -29.64 25.58 18.24
CA GLU A 462 -31.00 26.15 18.16
C GLU A 462 -31.27 26.98 16.88
N GLU A 463 -30.38 26.93 15.87
CA GLU A 463 -30.52 27.61 14.57
C GLU A 463 -31.44 26.79 13.65
N ARG A 464 -32.73 26.72 13.98
CA ARG A 464 -33.68 25.78 13.35
C ARG A 464 -33.89 25.99 11.85
N ALA A 465 -33.98 27.23 11.38
CA ALA A 465 -34.23 27.53 9.98
C ALA A 465 -33.05 27.04 9.11
N GLU A 466 -31.84 27.38 9.55
CA GLU A 466 -30.58 26.98 8.90
C GLU A 466 -30.38 25.45 8.96
N ALA A 467 -30.79 24.84 10.07
CA ALA A 467 -30.75 23.38 10.23
C ALA A 467 -31.70 22.65 9.26
N PHE A 468 -32.89 23.20 9.00
CA PHE A 468 -33.82 22.68 7.99
C PHE A 468 -33.25 22.80 6.58
N ASP A 469 -32.68 23.94 6.19
CA ASP A 469 -32.05 24.13 4.88
C ASP A 469 -30.88 23.15 4.68
N ALA A 470 -30.02 23.01 5.69
CA ALA A 470 -28.92 22.04 5.67
C ALA A 470 -29.44 20.59 5.59
N TRP A 471 -30.52 20.26 6.29
CA TRP A 471 -31.16 18.95 6.22
C TRP A 471 -31.69 18.65 4.82
N GLU A 472 -32.39 19.58 4.17
CA GLU A 472 -32.95 19.38 2.83
C GLU A 472 -31.84 19.11 1.81
N ARG A 473 -30.77 19.93 1.83
CA ARG A 473 -29.61 19.74 0.92
C ARG A 473 -28.96 18.38 1.13
N GLY A 474 -28.70 18.02 2.39
CA GLY A 474 -28.06 16.77 2.72
C GLY A 474 -28.93 15.54 2.43
N ASN A 475 -30.22 15.60 2.75
CA ASN A 475 -31.15 14.52 2.47
C ASN A 475 -31.32 14.29 0.96
N ALA A 476 -31.39 15.36 0.15
CA ALA A 476 -31.43 15.25 -1.31
C ALA A 476 -30.21 14.53 -1.89
N LEU A 477 -29.02 14.78 -1.32
CA LEU A 477 -27.81 14.05 -1.69
C LEU A 477 -27.85 12.60 -1.20
N ALA A 478 -28.30 12.34 0.03
CA ALA A 478 -28.38 11.01 0.59
C ALA A 478 -29.36 10.08 -0.19
N GLN A 479 -30.44 10.64 -0.74
CA GLN A 479 -31.40 9.88 -1.58
C GLN A 479 -30.77 9.44 -2.93
N LYS A 480 -29.78 10.17 -3.43
CA LYS A 480 -29.05 9.83 -4.67
C LYS A 480 -27.97 8.76 -4.47
N LEU A 481 -27.61 8.43 -3.23
CA LEU A 481 -26.63 7.38 -2.94
C LEU A 481 -27.18 6.01 -3.35
N PRO A 482 -26.30 5.06 -3.74
CA PRO A 482 -26.71 3.70 -4.10
C PRO A 482 -27.47 3.00 -2.97
N SER A 483 -28.30 2.00 -3.32
CA SER A 483 -28.97 1.17 -2.33
C SER A 483 -27.96 0.17 -1.74
N ALA A 484 -27.41 0.49 -0.55
CA ALA A 484 -26.50 -0.37 0.18
C ALA A 484 -26.52 0.00 1.66
N GLY A 485 -26.16 -0.94 2.53
CA GLY A 485 -26.32 -0.82 3.98
C GLY A 485 -25.62 0.37 4.62
N ALA A 486 -24.41 0.72 4.13
CA ALA A 486 -23.69 1.92 4.59
C ALA A 486 -24.46 3.21 4.28
N TYR A 487 -25.07 3.30 3.10
CA TYR A 487 -25.86 4.47 2.69
C TYR A 487 -27.24 4.51 3.33
N ASP A 488 -27.84 3.33 3.60
CA ASP A 488 -29.07 3.23 4.39
C ASP A 488 -28.87 3.70 5.83
N PHE A 489 -27.67 3.48 6.39
CA PHE A 489 -27.29 4.05 7.67
C PHE A 489 -27.24 5.59 7.61
N THR A 490 -26.62 6.17 6.57
CA THR A 490 -26.61 7.63 6.36
C THR A 490 -28.03 8.19 6.22
N ARG A 491 -28.91 7.55 5.40
CA ARG A 491 -30.33 7.95 5.28
C ARG A 491 -31.06 7.90 6.61
N SER A 492 -30.81 6.84 7.41
CA SER A 492 -31.42 6.74 8.76
C SER A 492 -30.95 7.86 9.70
N GLY A 493 -29.73 8.36 9.53
CA GLY A 493 -29.22 9.54 10.23
C GLY A 493 -30.05 10.79 9.92
N PHE A 494 -30.37 11.06 8.64
CA PHE A 494 -31.24 12.16 8.24
C PHE A 494 -32.67 11.99 8.75
N ALA A 495 -33.20 10.77 8.78
CA ALA A 495 -34.52 10.50 9.34
C ALA A 495 -34.57 10.79 10.87
N LYS A 496 -33.50 10.46 11.59
CA LYS A 496 -33.40 10.81 13.03
C LYS A 496 -33.27 12.33 13.24
N LEU A 497 -32.50 13.03 12.41
CA LEU A 497 -32.41 14.49 12.46
C LEU A 497 -33.75 15.16 12.17
N ARG A 498 -34.50 14.65 11.19
CA ARG A 498 -35.85 15.17 10.91
C ARG A 498 -36.75 15.08 12.13
N LYS A 499 -36.78 13.92 12.78
CA LYS A 499 -37.54 13.76 14.04
C LYS A 499 -37.10 14.72 15.13
N ALA A 500 -35.80 15.01 15.22
CA ALA A 500 -35.26 15.95 16.19
C ALA A 500 -35.67 17.41 15.86
N LEU A 501 -35.68 17.77 14.57
CA LEU A 501 -36.12 19.08 14.08
C LEU A 501 -37.64 19.30 14.26
N ASP A 502 -38.46 18.26 14.04
CA ASP A 502 -39.90 18.32 14.16
C ASP A 502 -40.38 18.33 15.65
N ALA A 503 -39.53 17.87 16.55
CA ALA A 503 -39.86 17.87 17.98
C ALA A 503 -40.05 19.31 18.50
N PRO A 504 -41.10 19.57 19.27
CA PRO A 504 -41.27 20.89 19.92
C PRO A 504 -40.05 21.18 20.80
N THR A 505 -39.66 22.45 20.86
CA THR A 505 -38.51 22.91 21.69
C THR A 505 -38.75 22.50 23.13
N ARG A 506 -38.28 21.35 23.54
CA ARG A 506 -38.20 20.99 24.96
C ARG A 506 -37.00 21.74 25.53
N THR A 507 -37.22 22.44 26.63
CA THR A 507 -36.14 22.87 27.51
C THR A 507 -35.16 21.73 27.66
N VAL A 508 -33.91 21.94 27.22
CA VAL A 508 -32.82 20.96 27.26
C VAL A 508 -32.75 20.37 28.67
N PRO A 509 -32.90 19.07 28.90
CA PRO A 509 -32.61 18.52 30.20
C PRO A 509 -31.13 18.85 30.50
N PRO A 510 -30.77 19.23 31.72
CA PRO A 510 -29.42 19.58 32.07
C PRO A 510 -28.48 18.47 31.58
N SER A 511 -27.31 18.85 31.04
CA SER A 511 -26.31 17.89 30.57
C SER A 511 -26.01 16.90 31.69
N LEU A 512 -25.64 15.65 31.35
CA LEU A 512 -25.24 14.68 32.38
C LEU A 512 -24.16 15.23 33.31
N ALA A 513 -23.29 16.14 32.84
CA ALA A 513 -22.35 16.89 33.67
C ALA A 513 -23.05 17.73 34.76
N THR A 514 -24.13 18.46 34.41
CA THR A 514 -24.91 19.24 35.37
C THR A 514 -25.67 18.37 36.36
N VAL A 515 -26.06 17.15 35.97
CA VAL A 515 -26.70 16.18 36.88
C VAL A 515 -25.66 15.60 37.85
N PHE A 516 -24.42 15.36 37.42
CA PHE A 516 -23.33 14.92 38.29
C PHE A 516 -22.90 16.04 39.28
N GLU A 517 -22.76 17.28 38.83
CA GLU A 517 -22.50 18.42 39.73
C GLU A 517 -23.61 18.62 40.75
N LEU A 518 -24.88 18.45 40.37
CA LEU A 518 -26.01 18.54 41.30
C LEU A 518 -26.08 17.35 42.29
N LEU A 519 -25.54 16.18 41.91
CA LEU A 519 -25.43 15.02 42.79
C LEU A 519 -24.24 15.17 43.78
N GLU A 520 -23.12 15.74 43.36
CA GLU A 520 -21.97 16.00 44.24
C GLU A 520 -22.25 17.07 45.28
N MET A 521 -23.11 18.07 44.97
CA MET A 521 -23.54 19.10 45.94
C MET A 521 -24.52 18.59 47.01
N ARG A 522 -25.02 17.36 46.94
CA ARG A 522 -25.97 16.79 47.92
C ARG A 522 -25.36 15.77 48.89
N VAL A 523 -24.06 15.61 48.92
CA VAL A 523 -23.41 14.80 49.96
C VAL A 523 -23.06 15.74 51.12
N PRO A 524 -23.80 15.75 52.24
CA PRO A 524 -23.36 16.46 53.44
C PRO A 524 -22.13 15.76 53.99
N VAL A 525 -21.03 16.47 54.10
CA VAL A 525 -19.88 16.03 54.90
C VAL A 525 -20.33 16.08 56.36
N GLU A 526 -20.78 14.96 56.91
CA GLU A 526 -20.84 14.82 58.38
C GLU A 526 -19.42 14.59 58.88
N VAL A 527 -19.01 15.51 59.74
CA VAL A 527 -17.77 15.53 60.53
C VAL A 527 -17.85 14.51 61.66
#